data_1821bb1c2f3022bf97a59cbb6a501f71
#
_entry.id   1821bb1c2f3022bf97a59cbb6a501f71
#
_cell.length_a   1.000
_cell.length_b   1.000
_cell.length_c   1.000
_cell.angle_alpha   90.00
_cell.angle_beta   90.00
_cell.angle_gamma   90.00
#
_symmetry.space_group_name_H-M   'P 1'
#
loop_
_entity.id
_entity.type
_entity.pdbx_description
1 polymer ?
#
loop_
_entity_poly.entity_id
_entity_poly.type
_entity_poly.pdbx_seq_one_letter_code
_entity_poly.pdbx_strand_id
1 'polypeptide(L)'
;MSLDGLRSVQAELEGAGIEKRAVVAVTKLDEAAPERVAEISRQLGLRAVGVSVLDDRSIESFREALWKLTGLIRVYLRRPGDDEAEPHALAPGATVADAAHAVHHALGETCVGARVSGSSVKFDRQRVGRDHVLSDGDTVEIL
;
A
#
# COMPACT_ATOMS: atom_id res chain seq x y z
N MET A 1 23.28 11.19 -0.12
CA MET A 1 22.76 12.55 0.16
C MET A 1 22.96 12.82 1.64
N SER A 2 23.46 14.00 2.02
CA SER A 2 23.64 14.39 3.41
C SER A 2 22.29 14.74 4.08
N LEU A 3 22.24 14.74 5.41
CA LEU A 3 21.04 15.16 6.15
C LEU A 3 20.65 16.62 5.84
N ASP A 4 21.65 17.48 5.66
CA ASP A 4 21.41 18.88 5.30
C ASP A 4 20.82 19.03 3.90
N GLY A 5 21.26 18.21 2.95
CA GLY A 5 20.67 18.16 1.62
C GLY A 5 19.19 17.70 1.63
N LEU A 6 18.85 16.71 2.47
CA LEU A 6 17.46 16.30 2.63
C LEU A 6 16.58 17.38 3.25
N ARG A 7 17.07 18.10 4.27
CA ARG A 7 16.37 19.24 4.86
C ARG A 7 16.14 20.38 3.87
N SER A 8 17.14 20.66 3.02
CA SER A 8 17.02 21.68 1.97
C SER A 8 15.92 21.34 0.99
N VAL A 9 15.89 20.10 0.49
CA VAL A 9 14.84 19.62 -0.42
C VAL A 9 13.45 19.68 0.24
N GLN A 10 13.35 19.28 1.50
CA GLN A 10 12.10 19.36 2.24
C GLN A 10 11.61 20.80 2.36
N ALA A 11 12.49 21.73 2.72
CA ALA A 11 12.14 23.15 2.84
C ALA A 11 11.72 23.76 1.49
N GLU A 12 12.37 23.37 0.38
CA GLU A 12 11.98 23.82 -0.96
C GLU A 12 10.58 23.33 -1.35
N LEU A 13 10.25 22.06 -1.06
CA LEU A 13 8.93 21.51 -1.33
C LEU A 13 7.83 22.20 -0.50
N GLU A 14 8.09 22.43 0.77
CA GLU A 14 7.17 23.16 1.67
C GLU A 14 6.99 24.60 1.20
N GLY A 15 8.08 25.28 0.83
CA GLY A 15 8.05 26.65 0.28
C GLY A 15 7.30 26.77 -1.04
N ALA A 16 7.27 25.69 -1.84
CA ALA A 16 6.49 25.60 -3.08
C ALA A 16 5.01 25.18 -2.84
N GLY A 17 4.59 24.94 -1.60
CA GLY A 17 3.25 24.47 -1.28
C GLY A 17 2.97 23.02 -1.74
N ILE A 18 4.03 22.24 -1.93
CA ILE A 18 3.93 20.84 -2.39
C ILE A 18 3.95 19.92 -1.18
N GLU A 19 2.78 19.45 -0.76
CA GLU A 19 2.68 18.38 0.23
C GLU A 19 2.92 17.03 -0.44
N LYS A 20 4.05 16.40 -0.14
CA LYS A 20 4.34 15.04 -0.57
C LYS A 20 4.64 14.15 0.62
N ARG A 21 3.98 12.98 0.63
CA ARG A 21 4.33 11.92 1.57
C ARG A 21 5.71 11.38 1.19
N ALA A 22 6.60 11.26 2.15
CA ALA A 22 7.96 10.79 1.93
C ALA A 22 8.39 9.76 2.98
N VAL A 23 9.28 8.88 2.57
CA VAL A 23 10.03 7.98 3.45
C VAL A 23 11.51 8.11 3.12
N VAL A 24 12.36 8.06 4.12
CA VAL A 24 13.80 8.12 3.96
C VAL A 24 14.38 6.71 4.00
N ALA A 25 15.06 6.29 2.94
CA ALA A 25 15.81 5.05 2.92
C ALA A 25 17.25 5.31 3.39
N VAL A 26 17.65 4.66 4.47
CA VAL A 26 19.04 4.62 4.94
C VAL A 26 19.67 3.34 4.40
N THR A 27 20.48 3.48 3.36
CA THR A 27 21.12 2.34 2.69
C THR A 27 22.36 1.86 3.45
N LYS A 28 22.83 0.64 3.14
CA LYS A 28 23.97 -0.01 3.77
C LYS A 28 23.81 -0.16 5.28
N LEU A 29 22.65 -0.68 5.69
CA LEU A 29 22.34 -0.89 7.10
C LEU A 29 23.30 -1.86 7.79
N ASP A 30 23.92 -2.75 7.02
CA ASP A 30 24.98 -3.67 7.45
C ASP A 30 26.25 -2.96 7.94
N GLU A 31 26.50 -1.73 7.45
CA GLU A 31 27.62 -0.88 7.85
C GLU A 31 27.23 0.17 8.92
N ALA A 32 25.94 0.32 9.22
CA ALA A 32 25.41 1.38 10.11
C ALA A 32 24.76 0.80 11.36
N ALA A 33 24.97 1.46 12.51
CA ALA A 33 24.27 1.10 13.74
C ALA A 33 22.74 1.33 13.60
N PRO A 34 21.89 0.38 14.05
CA PRO A 34 20.42 0.49 13.95
C PRO A 34 19.85 1.79 14.55
N GLU A 35 20.51 2.30 15.61
CA GLU A 35 20.13 3.55 16.29
C GLU A 35 20.21 4.76 15.36
N ARG A 36 21.04 4.70 14.33
CA ARG A 36 21.21 5.78 13.35
C ARG A 36 19.95 6.02 12.54
N VAL A 37 19.21 4.96 12.21
CA VAL A 37 17.93 5.05 11.48
C VAL A 37 16.89 5.82 12.31
N ALA A 38 16.78 5.49 13.59
CA ALA A 38 15.88 6.17 14.52
C ALA A 38 16.24 7.63 14.72
N GLU A 39 17.55 7.93 14.79
CA GLU A 39 18.06 9.29 14.93
C GLU A 39 17.72 10.14 13.69
N ILE A 40 17.94 9.61 12.48
CA ILE A 40 17.61 10.27 11.21
C ILE A 40 16.10 10.54 11.14
N SER A 41 15.27 9.57 11.52
CA SER A 41 13.81 9.72 11.55
C SER A 41 13.37 10.88 12.47
N ARG A 42 13.97 10.97 13.66
CA ARG A 42 13.68 12.07 14.62
C ARG A 42 14.13 13.42 14.10
N GLN A 43 15.34 13.50 13.52
CA GLN A 43 15.90 14.76 13.03
C GLN A 43 15.16 15.34 11.83
N LEU A 44 14.62 14.49 10.96
CA LEU A 44 13.88 14.91 9.77
C LEU A 44 12.37 15.03 9.99
N GLY A 45 11.83 14.50 11.09
CA GLY A 45 10.38 14.39 11.27
C GLY A 45 9.70 13.47 10.24
N LEU A 46 10.48 12.66 9.52
CA LEU A 46 10.02 11.73 8.50
C LEU A 46 10.30 10.28 8.91
N ARG A 47 9.49 9.36 8.40
CA ARG A 47 9.77 7.94 8.59
C ARG A 47 11.06 7.56 7.88
N ALA A 48 12.03 7.04 8.61
CA ALA A 48 13.24 6.45 8.06
C ALA A 48 13.17 4.92 8.15
N VAL A 49 13.67 4.23 7.13
CA VAL A 49 13.75 2.78 7.06
C VAL A 49 15.18 2.41 6.64
N GLY A 50 15.81 1.54 7.41
CA GLY A 50 17.13 0.98 7.06
C GLY A 50 16.97 -0.08 5.98
N VAL A 51 17.86 -0.07 4.99
CA VAL A 51 17.85 -1.01 3.87
C VAL A 51 19.26 -1.55 3.64
N SER A 52 19.39 -2.87 3.59
CA SER A 52 20.59 -3.56 3.11
C SER A 52 20.21 -4.60 2.07
N VAL A 53 20.98 -4.68 0.99
CA VAL A 53 20.80 -5.72 -0.04
C VAL A 53 21.20 -7.11 0.46
N LEU A 54 21.87 -7.18 1.63
CA LEU A 54 22.26 -8.40 2.29
C LEU A 54 21.21 -8.92 3.28
N ASP A 55 20.13 -8.15 3.49
CA ASP A 55 19.05 -8.50 4.44
C ASP A 55 17.66 -8.35 3.78
N ASP A 56 17.09 -9.47 3.37
CA ASP A 56 15.77 -9.55 2.73
C ASP A 56 14.65 -8.95 3.61
N ARG A 57 14.77 -9.02 4.94
CA ARG A 57 13.78 -8.45 5.85
C ARG A 57 13.77 -6.92 5.79
N SER A 58 14.96 -6.33 5.62
CA SER A 58 15.06 -4.87 5.46
C SER A 58 14.44 -4.40 4.16
N ILE A 59 14.60 -5.17 3.09
CA ILE A 59 13.98 -4.91 1.78
C ILE A 59 12.46 -5.00 1.90
N GLU A 60 11.93 -6.04 2.56
CA GLU A 60 10.47 -6.18 2.75
C GLU A 60 9.90 -5.04 3.60
N SER A 61 10.60 -4.64 4.67
CA SER A 61 10.21 -3.48 5.49
C SER A 61 10.17 -2.18 4.69
N PHE A 62 11.08 -2.02 3.75
CA PHE A 62 11.11 -0.87 2.85
C PHE A 62 9.95 -0.91 1.84
N ARG A 63 9.67 -2.07 1.25
CA ARG A 63 8.52 -2.26 0.34
C ARG A 63 7.20 -1.92 1.04
N GLU A 64 7.02 -2.39 2.27
CA GLU A 64 5.86 -2.06 3.11
C GLU A 64 5.76 -0.56 3.42
N ALA A 65 6.90 0.11 3.67
CA ALA A 65 6.93 1.54 3.90
C ALA A 65 6.53 2.32 2.64
N LEU A 66 7.02 1.91 1.47
CA LEU A 66 6.63 2.48 0.18
C LEU A 66 5.13 2.24 -0.11
N TRP A 67 4.64 1.03 0.13
CA TRP A 67 3.22 0.73 -0.05
C TRP A 67 2.33 1.66 0.77
N LYS A 68 2.67 1.87 2.04
CA LYS A 68 1.93 2.79 2.93
C LYS A 68 1.94 4.24 2.45
N LEU A 69 2.98 4.67 1.72
CA LEU A 69 3.03 6.00 1.14
C LEU A 69 1.97 6.21 0.05
N THR A 70 1.63 5.17 -0.70
CA THR A 70 0.63 5.29 -1.78
C THR A 70 -0.74 5.65 -1.24
N GLY A 71 -1.05 5.25 0.00
CA GLY A 71 -2.37 5.39 0.60
C GLY A 71 -3.44 4.51 -0.06
N LEU A 72 -3.03 3.56 -0.91
CA LEU A 72 -3.92 2.62 -1.56
C LEU A 72 -4.21 1.41 -0.66
N ILE A 73 -5.31 0.74 -0.95
CA ILE A 73 -5.63 -0.57 -0.38
C ILE A 73 -5.24 -1.67 -1.38
N ARG A 74 -4.85 -2.84 -0.87
CA ARG A 74 -4.58 -4.04 -1.65
C ARG A 74 -5.77 -4.98 -1.54
N VAL A 75 -6.38 -5.30 -2.66
CA VAL A 75 -7.48 -6.25 -2.74
C VAL A 75 -7.06 -7.41 -3.63
N TYR A 76 -7.37 -8.63 -3.24
CA TYR A 76 -7.04 -9.84 -3.99
C TYR A 76 -8.26 -10.28 -4.80
N LEU A 77 -8.17 -10.19 -6.12
CA LEU A 77 -9.25 -10.58 -7.01
C LEU A 77 -9.09 -12.03 -7.44
N ARG A 78 -10.12 -12.83 -7.23
CA ARG A 78 -10.16 -14.25 -7.55
C ARG A 78 -11.23 -14.53 -8.59
N ARG A 79 -10.91 -15.35 -9.58
CA ARG A 79 -11.89 -15.84 -10.56
C ARG A 79 -12.77 -16.91 -9.92
N PRO A 80 -14.05 -17.02 -10.31
CA PRO A 80 -14.90 -18.11 -9.85
C PRO A 80 -14.29 -19.49 -10.16
N GLY A 81 -14.13 -20.32 -9.13
CA GLY A 81 -13.56 -21.65 -9.26
C GLY A 81 -12.03 -21.73 -9.27
N ASP A 82 -11.33 -20.59 -9.13
CA ASP A 82 -9.87 -20.53 -9.00
C ASP A 82 -9.47 -20.42 -7.53
N ASP A 83 -8.36 -21.07 -7.17
CA ASP A 83 -7.79 -20.94 -5.81
C ASP A 83 -6.79 -19.79 -5.73
N GLU A 84 -6.25 -19.34 -6.84
CA GLU A 84 -5.32 -18.22 -6.89
C GLU A 84 -6.05 -16.87 -6.96
N ALA A 85 -5.53 -15.89 -6.25
CA ALA A 85 -6.03 -14.53 -6.24
C ALA A 85 -4.91 -13.54 -6.60
N GLU A 86 -5.21 -12.64 -7.52
CA GLU A 86 -4.26 -11.63 -8.00
C GLU A 86 -4.41 -10.32 -7.20
N PRO A 87 -3.29 -9.72 -6.73
CA PRO A 87 -3.35 -8.46 -6.00
C PRO A 87 -3.62 -7.27 -6.93
N HIS A 88 -4.57 -6.44 -6.55
CA HIS A 88 -4.89 -5.17 -7.21
C HIS A 88 -4.83 -4.02 -6.22
N ALA A 89 -4.29 -2.89 -6.67
CA ALA A 89 -4.23 -1.66 -5.90
C ALA A 89 -5.45 -0.79 -6.21
N LEU A 90 -6.21 -0.43 -5.18
CA LEU A 90 -7.41 0.40 -5.30
C LEU A 90 -7.33 1.62 -4.38
N ALA A 91 -8.10 2.65 -4.67
CA ALA A 91 -8.24 3.79 -3.77
C ALA A 91 -8.96 3.39 -2.46
N PRO A 92 -8.67 4.03 -1.33
CA PRO A 92 -9.44 3.84 -0.11
C PRO A 92 -10.92 4.18 -0.35
N GLY A 93 -11.81 3.33 0.15
CA GLY A 93 -13.24 3.47 -0.08
C GLY A 93 -13.74 2.88 -1.40
N ALA A 94 -12.88 2.22 -2.18
CA ALA A 94 -13.26 1.51 -3.39
C ALA A 94 -14.30 0.42 -3.09
N THR A 95 -15.23 0.24 -4.01
CA THR A 95 -16.33 -0.72 -3.94
C THR A 95 -16.02 -1.98 -4.75
N VAL A 96 -16.89 -2.98 -4.64
CA VAL A 96 -16.87 -4.18 -5.49
C VAL A 96 -16.95 -3.79 -6.97
N ALA A 97 -17.76 -2.78 -7.33
CA ALA A 97 -17.85 -2.29 -8.71
C ALA A 97 -16.51 -1.71 -9.19
N ASP A 98 -15.81 -0.94 -8.35
CA ASP A 98 -14.49 -0.40 -8.68
C ASP A 98 -13.45 -1.52 -8.87
N ALA A 99 -13.49 -2.55 -8.03
CA ALA A 99 -12.65 -3.73 -8.18
C ALA A 99 -12.93 -4.48 -9.49
N ALA A 100 -14.19 -4.63 -9.86
CA ALA A 100 -14.60 -5.24 -11.13
C ALA A 100 -14.13 -4.41 -12.35
N HIS A 101 -14.24 -3.07 -12.28
CA HIS A 101 -13.71 -2.16 -13.30
C HIS A 101 -12.19 -2.24 -13.45
N ALA A 102 -11.47 -2.45 -12.35
CA ALA A 102 -10.01 -2.62 -12.38
C ALA A 102 -9.57 -3.86 -13.16
N VAL A 103 -10.41 -4.90 -13.20
CA VAL A 103 -10.16 -6.10 -14.01
C VAL A 103 -10.53 -5.87 -15.47
N HIS A 104 -11.75 -5.43 -15.71
CA HIS A 104 -12.26 -5.13 -17.04
C HIS A 104 -13.49 -4.21 -16.98
N HIS A 105 -13.53 -3.21 -17.85
CA HIS A 105 -14.60 -2.20 -17.86
C HIS A 105 -16.00 -2.82 -17.93
N ALA A 106 -16.21 -3.77 -18.85
CA ALA A 106 -17.50 -4.45 -19.00
C ALA A 106 -17.90 -5.26 -17.75
N LEU A 107 -16.93 -5.79 -17.00
CA LEU A 107 -17.19 -6.52 -15.76
C LEU A 107 -17.71 -5.57 -14.67
N GLY A 108 -17.15 -4.37 -14.59
CA GLY A 108 -17.62 -3.33 -13.66
C GLY A 108 -19.05 -2.88 -13.94
N GLU A 109 -19.47 -2.85 -15.21
CA GLU A 109 -20.86 -2.49 -15.58
C GLU A 109 -21.86 -3.62 -15.31
N THR A 110 -21.45 -4.88 -15.49
CA THR A 110 -22.36 -6.04 -15.43
C THR A 110 -22.35 -6.75 -14.09
N CYS A 111 -21.35 -6.54 -13.22
CA CYS A 111 -21.26 -7.20 -11.92
C CYS A 111 -22.47 -6.88 -11.05
N VAL A 112 -23.06 -7.89 -10.44
CA VAL A 112 -24.20 -7.74 -9.52
C VAL A 112 -23.74 -7.73 -8.05
N GLY A 113 -22.50 -8.13 -7.78
CA GLY A 113 -21.91 -8.22 -6.47
C GLY A 113 -20.69 -9.13 -6.45
N ALA A 114 -20.30 -9.55 -5.26
CA ALA A 114 -19.15 -10.42 -5.06
C ALA A 114 -19.34 -11.33 -3.84
N ARG A 115 -18.49 -12.36 -3.76
CA ARG A 115 -18.18 -13.04 -2.50
C ARG A 115 -16.89 -12.47 -1.95
N VAL A 116 -16.94 -11.92 -0.75
CA VAL A 116 -15.81 -11.25 -0.09
C VAL A 116 -15.41 -12.04 1.15
N SER A 117 -14.08 -12.15 1.31
CA SER A 117 -13.44 -12.68 2.51
C SER A 117 -12.44 -11.64 3.00
N GLY A 118 -12.49 -11.29 4.27
CA GLY A 118 -11.57 -10.33 4.85
C GLY A 118 -12.20 -9.43 5.91
N SER A 119 -11.60 -8.28 6.14
CA SER A 119 -11.98 -7.40 7.24
C SER A 119 -13.23 -6.56 6.98
N SER A 120 -13.65 -6.39 5.72
CA SER A 120 -14.86 -5.65 5.38
C SER A 120 -16.16 -6.43 5.60
N VAL A 121 -16.07 -7.74 5.87
CA VAL A 121 -17.21 -8.63 6.05
C VAL A 121 -17.14 -9.38 7.37
N LYS A 122 -18.28 -9.92 7.81
CA LYS A 122 -18.39 -10.67 9.08
C LYS A 122 -18.06 -12.15 8.95
N PHE A 123 -18.28 -12.71 7.77
CA PHE A 123 -18.14 -14.13 7.49
C PHE A 123 -17.27 -14.34 6.25
N ASP A 124 -16.55 -15.46 6.22
CA ASP A 124 -15.78 -15.84 5.05
C ASP A 124 -16.69 -16.07 3.83
N ARG A 125 -16.27 -15.62 2.65
CA ARG A 125 -17.01 -15.68 1.39
C ARG A 125 -18.42 -15.09 1.46
N GLN A 126 -18.61 -14.07 2.27
CA GLN A 126 -19.90 -13.40 2.42
C GLN A 126 -20.31 -12.76 1.07
N ARG A 127 -21.55 -13.02 0.66
CA ARG A 127 -22.11 -12.38 -0.52
C ARG A 127 -22.49 -10.93 -0.21
N VAL A 128 -22.01 -10.01 -1.04
CA VAL A 128 -22.24 -8.56 -0.91
C VAL A 128 -22.66 -7.97 -2.26
N GLY A 129 -23.32 -6.82 -2.21
CA GLY A 129 -23.69 -6.07 -3.41
C GLY A 129 -22.51 -5.33 -4.05
N ARG A 130 -22.73 -4.80 -5.24
CA ARG A 130 -21.71 -4.05 -6.00
C ARG A 130 -21.20 -2.78 -5.29
N ASP A 131 -22.01 -2.18 -4.42
CA ASP A 131 -21.70 -0.95 -3.68
C ASP A 131 -21.00 -1.20 -2.34
N HIS A 132 -20.70 -2.46 -2.02
CA HIS A 132 -20.00 -2.82 -0.79
C HIS A 132 -18.56 -2.26 -0.83
N VAL A 133 -18.20 -1.52 0.22
CA VAL A 133 -16.87 -0.91 0.37
C VAL A 133 -15.87 -1.96 0.84
N LEU A 134 -14.75 -2.05 0.14
CA LEU A 134 -13.68 -3.00 0.39
C LEU A 134 -12.64 -2.44 1.36
N SER A 135 -11.97 -3.32 2.07
CA SER A 135 -10.86 -3.02 2.99
C SER A 135 -9.55 -3.62 2.49
N ASP A 136 -8.44 -3.10 3.01
CA ASP A 136 -7.11 -3.63 2.70
C ASP A 136 -6.98 -5.10 3.12
N GLY A 137 -6.51 -5.94 2.20
CA GLY A 137 -6.36 -7.37 2.39
C GLY A 137 -7.59 -8.22 2.06
N ASP A 138 -8.71 -7.62 1.64
CA ASP A 138 -9.88 -8.39 1.25
C ASP A 138 -9.63 -9.24 -0.01
N THR A 139 -10.20 -10.45 -0.02
CA THR A 139 -10.26 -11.31 -1.20
C THR A 139 -11.66 -11.27 -1.78
N VAL A 140 -11.77 -10.99 -3.07
CA VAL A 140 -13.02 -10.70 -3.78
C VAL A 140 -13.18 -11.63 -4.97
N GLU A 141 -14.29 -12.40 -5.01
CA GLU A 141 -14.72 -13.20 -6.15
C GLU A 141 -15.96 -12.53 -6.75
N ILE A 142 -15.80 -11.92 -7.93
CA ILE A 142 -16.86 -11.17 -8.61
C ILE A 142 -17.93 -12.11 -9.17
N LEU A 143 -19.21 -11.72 -9.07
CA LEU A 143 -20.39 -12.49 -9.50
C LEU A 143 -21.10 -11.82 -10.67
#